data_ba327d534adcd18cf40106763b6cadc7
#
_entry.id   ba327d534adcd18cf40106763b6cadc7
#
_cell.length_a   1.000
_cell.length_b   1.000
_cell.length_c   1.000
_cell.angle_alpha   90.00
_cell.angle_beta   90.00
_cell.angle_gamma   90.00
#
_symmetry.space_group_name_H-M   'P 1'
#
loop_
_entity.id
_entity.type
_entity.pdbx_description
1 polymer ?
#
loop_
_entity_poly.entity_id
_entity_poly.type
_entity_poly.pdbx_seq_one_letter_code
_entity_poly.pdbx_strand_id
1 'polypeptide(L)'
;VNERPALGLIVVAAAGFLGIVFDINSVFGFAAESFLTIERSSIVTTDDGDGDGGELTAELDVEGVQIPTNGTHGAFGYGMITDDGDETILVAHTHAGLLDSEAQRFIEDPNWHNHFVKFGDVEHCGEDQGIVDITWQSPGEVGIDDNIVRISDVPTGEIEGQHSSMTGESLSFTLGEAVSDVISFKLDSVFGDDGLEAVCVTDIRSAEEVVNLD
;
A
#
# COMPACT_ATOMS: atom_id res chain seq x y z
N VAL A 1 -26.30 -64.70 -42.28
CA VAL A 1 -24.92 -64.44 -42.72
C VAL A 1 -24.55 -63.05 -42.13
N ASN A 2 -23.77 -63.11 -41.07
CA ASN A 2 -23.29 -61.91 -40.35
C ASN A 2 -21.85 -61.62 -40.81
N GLU A 3 -21.65 -60.56 -41.52
CA GLU A 3 -20.30 -60.00 -41.73
C GLU A 3 -20.00 -58.92 -40.71
N ARG A 4 -18.93 -59.17 -39.94
CA ARG A 4 -18.35 -58.21 -39.03
C ARG A 4 -17.26 -57.40 -39.77
N PRO A 5 -17.27 -56.08 -39.76
CA PRO A 5 -16.14 -55.30 -40.26
C PRO A 5 -14.97 -55.37 -39.29
N ALA A 6 -13.77 -55.57 -39.82
CA ALA A 6 -12.52 -55.58 -39.09
C ALA A 6 -12.17 -54.20 -38.52
N LEU A 7 -11.84 -54.16 -37.21
CA LEU A 7 -11.36 -52.96 -36.52
C LEU A 7 -9.89 -52.74 -36.92
N GLY A 8 -9.64 -51.75 -37.76
CA GLY A 8 -8.30 -51.28 -38.06
C GLY A 8 -7.70 -50.54 -36.90
N LEU A 9 -6.64 -51.08 -36.31
CA LEU A 9 -5.83 -50.45 -35.27
C LEU A 9 -5.00 -49.32 -35.90
N ILE A 10 -5.39 -48.07 -35.67
CA ILE A 10 -4.56 -46.90 -36.01
C ILE A 10 -3.59 -46.69 -34.84
N VAL A 11 -2.32 -47.03 -35.08
CA VAL A 11 -1.22 -46.64 -34.18
C VAL A 11 -0.89 -45.19 -34.46
N VAL A 12 -1.38 -44.30 -33.61
CA VAL A 12 -0.92 -42.89 -33.60
C VAL A 12 0.38 -42.86 -32.83
N ALA A 13 1.50 -42.67 -33.53
CA ALA A 13 2.77 -42.35 -32.90
C ALA A 13 2.65 -40.97 -32.25
N ALA A 14 2.55 -40.93 -30.91
CA ALA A 14 2.66 -39.71 -30.15
C ALA A 14 4.11 -39.24 -30.19
N ALA A 15 4.41 -38.32 -31.11
CA ALA A 15 5.62 -37.50 -31.02
C ALA A 15 5.46 -36.66 -29.76
N GLY A 16 6.30 -36.95 -28.74
CA GLY A 16 6.34 -36.19 -27.50
C GLY A 16 6.78 -34.76 -27.78
N PHE A 17 5.81 -33.88 -27.91
CA PHE A 17 6.04 -32.43 -27.66
C PHE A 17 6.14 -32.28 -26.15
N LEU A 18 7.36 -32.09 -25.66
CA LEU A 18 7.59 -31.52 -24.35
C LEU A 18 7.10 -30.07 -24.44
N GLY A 19 5.80 -29.86 -24.24
CA GLY A 19 5.23 -28.54 -24.08
C GLY A 19 5.72 -28.01 -22.74
N ILE A 20 6.72 -27.13 -22.76
CA ILE A 20 7.01 -26.27 -21.63
C ILE A 20 5.77 -25.36 -21.50
N VAL A 21 4.89 -25.71 -20.60
CA VAL A 21 3.81 -24.84 -20.20
C VAL A 21 4.48 -23.74 -19.38
N PHE A 22 4.80 -22.63 -20.05
CA PHE A 22 5.11 -21.41 -19.32
C PHE A 22 3.81 -21.03 -18.62
N ASP A 23 3.83 -21.06 -17.31
CA ASP A 23 2.76 -20.46 -16.50
C ASP A 23 2.81 -18.95 -16.68
N ILE A 24 2.02 -18.44 -17.63
CA ILE A 24 1.97 -17.02 -17.96
C ILE A 24 1.47 -16.21 -16.75
N ASN A 25 0.73 -16.83 -15.86
CA ASN A 25 0.25 -16.16 -14.65
C ASN A 25 1.40 -15.89 -13.66
N SER A 26 2.43 -16.75 -13.58
CA SER A 26 3.59 -16.50 -12.73
C SER A 26 4.45 -15.34 -13.25
N VAL A 27 4.55 -15.15 -14.57
CA VAL A 27 5.33 -14.05 -15.15
C VAL A 27 4.59 -12.72 -15.00
N PHE A 28 3.26 -12.71 -15.12
CA PHE A 28 2.47 -11.50 -14.91
C PHE A 28 2.25 -11.21 -13.40
N GLY A 29 2.22 -12.22 -12.54
CA GLY A 29 2.14 -12.05 -11.09
C GLY A 29 3.37 -11.35 -10.52
N PHE A 30 4.57 -11.73 -10.94
CA PHE A 30 5.81 -11.09 -10.51
C PHE A 30 5.91 -9.62 -10.97
N ALA A 31 5.41 -9.29 -12.17
CA ALA A 31 5.41 -7.91 -12.65
C ALA A 31 4.30 -7.06 -11.98
N ALA A 32 3.21 -7.69 -11.54
CA ALA A 32 2.07 -6.97 -10.95
C ALA A 32 2.30 -6.55 -9.49
N GLU A 33 3.29 -7.11 -8.80
CA GLU A 33 3.56 -6.85 -7.38
C GLU A 33 4.93 -6.22 -7.11
N SER A 34 5.74 -5.96 -8.15
CA SER A 34 7.06 -5.33 -7.97
C SER A 34 6.96 -3.91 -7.38
N PHE A 35 5.85 -3.22 -7.61
CA PHE A 35 5.60 -1.92 -6.98
C PHE A 35 5.47 -1.97 -5.45
N LEU A 36 5.41 -3.14 -4.82
CA LEU A 36 5.49 -3.31 -3.37
C LEU A 36 6.93 -3.59 -2.88
N THR A 37 7.92 -3.64 -3.74
CA THR A 37 9.32 -3.78 -3.34
C THR A 37 9.97 -2.40 -3.35
N ILE A 38 10.30 -1.85 -2.18
CA ILE A 38 11.01 -0.60 -2.04
C ILE A 38 12.51 -0.93 -2.00
N GLU A 39 13.24 -0.56 -3.05
CA GLU A 39 14.69 -0.78 -3.11
C GLU A 39 15.43 0.19 -2.18
N ARG A 40 14.96 1.44 -2.15
CA ARG A 40 15.58 2.49 -1.35
C ARG A 40 14.57 3.55 -0.94
N SER A 41 14.75 4.08 0.27
CA SER A 41 14.09 5.30 0.73
C SER A 41 15.13 6.33 1.15
N SER A 42 14.89 7.59 0.79
CA SER A 42 15.70 8.74 1.19
C SER A 42 14.80 9.74 1.89
N ILE A 43 15.10 10.06 3.15
CA ILE A 43 14.25 10.84 4.01
C ILE A 43 15.03 12.05 4.51
N VAL A 44 14.42 13.22 4.44
CA VAL A 44 14.92 14.48 5.00
C VAL A 44 13.91 14.96 6.01
N THR A 45 14.34 15.21 7.23
CA THR A 45 13.55 15.91 8.25
C THR A 45 14.20 17.25 8.54
N THR A 46 13.43 18.32 8.45
CA THR A 46 13.89 19.66 8.78
C THR A 46 13.27 20.10 10.08
N ASP A 47 14.08 20.52 11.06
CA ASP A 47 13.62 21.17 12.28
C ASP A 47 13.52 22.68 12.01
N ASP A 48 12.37 23.29 12.25
CA ASP A 48 12.18 24.73 12.11
C ASP A 48 12.74 25.54 13.30
N GLY A 49 13.22 24.84 14.34
CA GLY A 49 13.92 25.40 15.49
C GLY A 49 13.00 26.04 16.54
N ASP A 50 11.69 25.98 16.34
CA ASP A 50 10.69 26.51 17.29
C ASP A 50 10.29 25.49 18.35
N GLY A 51 10.65 24.20 18.16
CA GLY A 51 10.39 23.10 19.10
C GLY A 51 8.98 22.50 19.00
N ASP A 52 8.22 22.92 18.00
CA ASP A 52 6.86 22.42 17.74
C ASP A 52 6.83 21.33 16.64
N GLY A 53 7.99 20.80 16.23
CA GLY A 53 8.16 19.85 15.17
C GLY A 53 8.85 20.45 13.93
N GLY A 54 8.84 19.74 12.83
CA GLY A 54 9.46 20.14 11.57
C GLY A 54 8.66 19.63 10.39
N GLU A 55 9.33 19.45 9.27
CA GLU A 55 8.73 18.87 8.05
C GLU A 55 9.52 17.66 7.60
N LEU A 56 8.80 16.62 7.19
CA LEU A 56 9.36 15.41 6.60
C LEU A 56 9.13 15.41 5.09
N THR A 57 10.19 15.12 4.35
CA THR A 57 10.16 14.83 2.91
C THR A 57 10.79 13.48 2.66
N ALA A 58 10.17 12.64 1.83
CA ALA A 58 10.67 11.33 1.48
C ALA A 58 10.61 11.07 -0.03
N GLU A 59 11.61 10.35 -0.52
CA GLU A 59 11.63 9.77 -1.87
C GLU A 59 11.83 8.27 -1.76
N LEU A 60 10.89 7.49 -2.31
CA LEU A 60 10.93 6.03 -2.30
C LEU A 60 11.17 5.54 -3.72
N ASP A 61 12.22 4.75 -3.90
CA ASP A 61 12.59 4.08 -5.15
C ASP A 61 12.03 2.67 -5.12
N VAL A 62 11.12 2.37 -6.03
CA VAL A 62 10.36 1.11 -6.05
C VAL A 62 10.82 0.25 -7.22
N GLU A 63 10.92 -1.07 -7.02
CA GLU A 63 11.43 -1.99 -8.03
C GLU A 63 10.65 -1.91 -9.35
N GLY A 64 11.36 -1.63 -10.40
CA GLY A 64 11.20 -2.01 -11.82
C GLY A 64 10.13 -1.34 -12.64
N VAL A 65 8.93 -1.01 -12.21
CA VAL A 65 7.88 -0.55 -13.12
C VAL A 65 7.08 0.61 -12.57
N GLN A 66 6.40 1.28 -13.49
CA GLN A 66 5.49 2.37 -13.16
C GLN A 66 4.50 1.98 -12.05
N ILE A 67 4.49 2.76 -10.99
CA ILE A 67 3.56 2.60 -9.87
C ILE A 67 2.13 2.83 -10.38
N PRO A 68 1.17 1.94 -10.07
CA PRO A 68 -0.21 2.10 -10.49
C PRO A 68 -0.86 3.36 -9.88
N THR A 69 -1.49 4.18 -10.73
CA THR A 69 -2.19 5.41 -10.30
C THR A 69 -3.67 5.43 -10.65
N ASN A 70 -4.21 4.31 -11.15
CA ASN A 70 -5.56 4.26 -11.71
C ASN A 70 -6.54 3.40 -10.90
N GLY A 71 -6.14 2.95 -9.69
CA GLY A 71 -6.97 2.13 -8.81
C GLY A 71 -7.27 0.69 -9.29
N THR A 72 -6.65 0.23 -10.40
CA THR A 72 -6.94 -1.10 -10.96
C THR A 72 -6.24 -2.26 -10.26
N HIS A 73 -5.29 -1.98 -9.38
CA HIS A 73 -4.46 -2.97 -8.66
C HIS A 73 -4.88 -3.17 -7.20
N GLY A 74 -6.11 -2.75 -6.86
CA GLY A 74 -6.58 -2.77 -5.48
C GLY A 74 -6.04 -1.59 -4.66
N ALA A 75 -6.24 -1.65 -3.35
CA ALA A 75 -5.75 -0.67 -2.41
C ALA A 75 -4.36 -1.08 -1.90
N PHE A 76 -3.40 -0.18 -1.97
CA PHE A 76 -2.04 -0.41 -1.49
C PHE A 76 -1.37 0.92 -1.17
N GLY A 77 -0.28 0.86 -0.40
CA GLY A 77 0.44 2.06 -0.01
C GLY A 77 1.83 1.80 0.54
N TYR A 78 2.43 2.89 0.98
CA TYR A 78 3.74 2.96 1.60
C TYR A 78 3.61 3.68 2.94
N GLY A 79 4.27 3.16 3.96
CA GLY A 79 4.21 3.71 5.31
C GLY A 79 5.60 4.03 5.85
N MET A 80 5.72 5.12 6.58
CA MET A 80 6.91 5.51 7.32
C MET A 80 6.67 5.37 8.80
N ILE A 81 7.49 4.56 9.45
CA ILE A 81 7.45 4.27 10.88
C ILE A 81 8.56 5.05 11.55
N THR A 82 8.25 5.78 12.62
CA THR A 82 9.22 6.57 13.37
C THR A 82 9.52 5.95 14.73
N ASP A 83 10.77 6.11 15.22
CA ASP A 83 11.21 5.54 16.50
C ASP A 83 10.60 6.21 17.73
N ASP A 84 10.28 7.49 17.63
CA ASP A 84 9.86 8.38 18.71
C ASP A 84 8.43 8.93 18.55
N GLY A 85 7.70 8.40 17.57
CA GLY A 85 6.27 8.69 17.38
C GLY A 85 5.38 7.87 18.33
N ASP A 86 4.13 8.33 18.51
CA ASP A 86 3.11 7.65 19.31
C ASP A 86 2.41 6.55 18.48
N GLU A 87 3.17 5.55 18.01
CA GLU A 87 2.70 4.50 17.09
C GLU A 87 2.04 5.05 15.81
N THR A 88 2.27 6.33 15.51
CA THR A 88 1.78 7.00 14.32
C THR A 88 2.61 6.59 13.11
N ILE A 89 1.94 6.19 12.05
CA ILE A 89 2.54 5.85 10.76
C ILE A 89 2.05 6.88 9.75
N LEU A 90 2.97 7.53 9.06
CA LEU A 90 2.63 8.30 7.86
C LEU A 90 2.42 7.33 6.70
N VAL A 91 1.25 7.35 6.09
CA VAL A 91 0.90 6.48 4.98
C VAL A 91 0.59 7.30 3.74
N ALA A 92 1.23 6.97 2.63
CA ALA A 92 0.85 7.39 1.27
C ALA A 92 0.21 6.20 0.56
N HIS A 93 -1.03 6.32 0.12
CA HIS A 93 -1.74 5.22 -0.50
C HIS A 93 -2.69 5.64 -1.63
N THR A 94 -3.17 4.64 -2.36
CA THR A 94 -4.20 4.79 -3.39
C THR A 94 -5.22 3.68 -3.26
N HIS A 95 -6.47 4.02 -3.50
CA HIS A 95 -7.57 3.06 -3.61
C HIS A 95 -8.76 3.69 -4.33
N ALA A 96 -9.73 2.86 -4.68
CA ALA A 96 -11.06 3.29 -5.10
C ALA A 96 -12.10 2.52 -4.27
N GLY A 97 -13.30 3.06 -4.17
CA GLY A 97 -14.42 2.40 -3.49
C GLY A 97 -14.67 2.86 -2.05
N LEU A 98 -13.79 3.68 -1.49
CA LEU A 98 -13.98 4.37 -0.21
C LEU A 98 -13.68 5.86 -0.39
N LEU A 99 -14.36 6.69 0.38
CA LEU A 99 -14.07 8.12 0.51
C LEU A 99 -13.62 8.35 1.95
N ASP A 100 -12.32 8.40 2.16
CA ASP A 100 -11.70 8.49 3.47
C ASP A 100 -10.79 9.70 3.66
N SER A 101 -10.63 10.51 2.61
CA SER A 101 -9.77 11.69 2.62
C SER A 101 -10.41 12.89 1.94
N GLU A 102 -10.10 14.09 2.46
CA GLU A 102 -10.42 15.36 1.80
C GLU A 102 -9.72 15.54 0.43
N ALA A 103 -8.62 14.80 0.18
CA ALA A 103 -7.89 14.83 -1.08
C ALA A 103 -8.63 14.10 -2.22
N GLN A 104 -9.59 13.25 -1.90
CA GLN A 104 -10.43 12.57 -2.87
C GLN A 104 -11.65 13.43 -3.24
N ARG A 105 -12.09 13.35 -4.50
CA ARG A 105 -13.25 14.09 -5.02
C ARG A 105 -14.55 13.31 -4.93
N PHE A 106 -14.47 12.00 -5.01
CA PHE A 106 -15.60 11.06 -4.98
C PHE A 106 -15.09 9.64 -4.70
N ILE A 107 -15.98 8.72 -4.38
CA ILE A 107 -15.67 7.34 -3.94
C ILE A 107 -14.77 6.56 -4.90
N GLU A 108 -14.92 6.75 -6.22
CA GLU A 108 -14.12 6.05 -7.23
C GLU A 108 -12.82 6.80 -7.60
N ASP A 109 -12.50 7.89 -6.91
CA ASP A 109 -11.29 8.68 -7.17
C ASP A 109 -10.05 7.95 -6.61
N PRO A 110 -9.18 7.39 -7.45
CA PRO A 110 -7.98 6.68 -7.01
C PRO A 110 -6.81 7.63 -6.76
N ASN A 111 -7.08 8.89 -6.43
CA ASN A 111 -6.02 9.86 -6.20
C ASN A 111 -5.11 9.41 -5.06
N TRP A 112 -3.79 9.49 -5.27
CA TRP A 112 -2.83 9.27 -4.21
C TRP A 112 -2.97 10.35 -3.14
N HIS A 113 -2.97 9.94 -1.88
CA HIS A 113 -3.11 10.83 -0.73
C HIS A 113 -2.44 10.24 0.52
N ASN A 114 -2.19 11.11 1.48
CA ASN A 114 -1.54 10.76 2.73
C ASN A 114 -2.53 10.73 3.89
N HIS A 115 -2.20 9.91 4.90
CA HIS A 115 -2.85 9.92 6.20
C HIS A 115 -1.83 9.72 7.32
N PHE A 116 -2.17 10.19 8.52
CA PHE A 116 -1.64 9.60 9.74
C PHE A 116 -2.56 8.45 10.14
N VAL A 117 -1.97 7.30 10.42
CA VAL A 117 -2.70 6.09 10.80
C VAL A 117 -2.08 5.45 12.03
N LYS A 118 -2.89 4.66 12.75
CA LYS A 118 -2.42 3.68 13.73
C LYS A 118 -2.89 2.30 13.31
N PHE A 119 -1.97 1.33 13.36
CA PHE A 119 -2.29 -0.07 13.15
C PHE A 119 -2.52 -0.75 14.50
N GLY A 120 -3.37 -1.75 14.53
CA GLY A 120 -3.66 -2.50 15.74
C GLY A 120 -4.44 -3.78 15.47
N ASP A 121 -4.76 -4.49 16.56
CA ASP A 121 -5.54 -5.70 16.49
C ASP A 121 -7.02 -5.37 16.20
N VAL A 122 -7.52 -5.85 15.07
CA VAL A 122 -8.92 -5.71 14.64
C VAL A 122 -9.51 -7.10 14.45
N GLU A 123 -10.62 -7.40 15.13
CA GLU A 123 -11.24 -8.76 15.17
C GLU A 123 -11.45 -9.34 13.76
N HIS A 124 -11.88 -8.52 12.81
CA HIS A 124 -12.19 -8.95 11.45
C HIS A 124 -10.96 -9.18 10.56
N CYS A 125 -9.76 -8.81 11.04
CA CYS A 125 -8.48 -9.00 10.32
C CYS A 125 -7.75 -10.29 10.70
N GLY A 126 -8.24 -11.04 11.71
CA GLY A 126 -7.65 -12.30 12.12
C GLY A 126 -6.26 -12.15 12.73
N GLU A 127 -5.21 -12.66 12.05
CA GLU A 127 -3.81 -12.54 12.48
C GLU A 127 -3.13 -11.31 11.90
N ASP A 128 -3.75 -10.66 10.90
CA ASP A 128 -3.24 -9.43 10.30
C ASP A 128 -3.61 -8.21 11.14
N GLN A 129 -2.85 -7.15 11.02
CA GLN A 129 -3.20 -5.86 11.63
C GLN A 129 -4.33 -5.19 10.85
N GLY A 130 -5.06 -4.31 11.52
CA GLY A 130 -6.05 -3.45 10.92
C GLY A 130 -5.75 -1.99 11.20
N ILE A 131 -6.39 -1.10 10.46
CA ILE A 131 -6.37 0.33 10.73
C ILE A 131 -7.33 0.59 11.89
N VAL A 132 -6.81 1.16 13.00
CA VAL A 132 -7.61 1.51 14.19
C VAL A 132 -7.92 3.01 14.25
N ASP A 133 -6.98 3.84 13.78
CA ASP A 133 -7.17 5.29 13.62
C ASP A 133 -6.63 5.73 12.26
N ILE A 134 -7.34 6.64 11.60
CA ILE A 134 -6.98 7.23 10.31
C ILE A 134 -7.53 8.64 10.21
N THR A 135 -6.70 9.60 9.77
CA THR A 135 -7.11 11.00 9.60
C THR A 135 -8.00 11.21 8.38
N TRP A 136 -8.93 12.16 8.44
CA TRP A 136 -9.65 12.69 7.29
C TRP A 136 -8.77 13.65 6.47
N GLN A 137 -7.97 14.46 7.16
CA GLN A 137 -7.02 15.37 6.52
C GLN A 137 -5.89 14.59 5.85
N SER A 138 -5.43 15.10 4.71
CA SER A 138 -4.29 14.54 3.99
C SER A 138 -3.05 15.40 4.28
N PRO A 139 -2.13 14.95 5.16
CA PRO A 139 -0.96 15.74 5.52
C PRO A 139 0.07 15.76 4.39
N GLY A 140 0.55 16.96 4.06
CA GLY A 140 1.54 17.14 3.00
C GLY A 140 1.03 16.80 1.60
N GLU A 141 1.95 16.54 0.69
CA GLU A 141 1.65 16.18 -0.71
C GLU A 141 2.28 14.83 -1.07
N VAL A 142 1.64 14.10 -1.98
CA VAL A 142 2.21 12.89 -2.58
C VAL A 142 2.18 12.97 -4.09
N GLY A 143 3.31 12.66 -4.72
CA GLY A 143 3.49 12.61 -6.16
C GLY A 143 4.07 11.26 -6.61
N ILE A 144 3.59 10.75 -7.74
CA ILE A 144 4.10 9.53 -8.36
C ILE A 144 4.74 9.90 -9.70
N ASP A 145 6.00 9.52 -9.88
CA ASP A 145 6.76 9.72 -11.10
C ASP A 145 7.46 8.41 -11.49
N ASP A 146 6.85 7.69 -12.43
CA ASP A 146 7.22 6.33 -12.84
C ASP A 146 7.29 5.36 -11.64
N ASN A 147 8.48 5.02 -11.16
CA ASN A 147 8.75 4.13 -10.03
C ASN A 147 9.15 4.88 -8.75
N ILE A 148 8.97 6.18 -8.72
CA ILE A 148 9.34 7.01 -7.58
C ILE A 148 8.09 7.57 -6.91
N VAL A 149 8.00 7.38 -5.58
CA VAL A 149 7.02 8.06 -4.73
C VAL A 149 7.73 9.24 -4.05
N ARG A 150 7.17 10.43 -4.21
CA ARG A 150 7.61 11.62 -3.47
C ARG A 150 6.54 12.04 -2.50
N ILE A 151 6.94 12.19 -1.26
CA ILE A 151 6.10 12.71 -0.19
C ILE A 151 6.79 13.96 0.35
N SER A 152 6.07 15.07 0.47
CA SER A 152 6.65 16.34 0.91
C SER A 152 5.72 17.10 1.85
N ASP A 153 6.31 18.06 2.56
CA ASP A 153 5.60 19.02 3.42
C ASP A 153 4.73 18.34 4.49
N VAL A 154 5.18 17.19 5.01
CA VAL A 154 4.47 16.46 6.08
C VAL A 154 4.93 16.97 7.43
N PRO A 155 4.03 17.50 8.28
CA PRO A 155 4.41 17.95 9.61
C PRO A 155 4.86 16.78 10.49
N THR A 156 5.90 17.03 11.31
CA THR A 156 6.38 16.13 12.37
C THR A 156 6.07 16.72 13.75
N GLY A 157 6.31 15.95 14.82
CA GLY A 157 5.96 16.35 16.16
C GLY A 157 4.48 16.09 16.50
N GLU A 158 3.92 16.91 17.40
CA GLU A 158 2.51 16.80 17.80
C GLU A 158 1.60 17.48 16.77
N ILE A 159 0.65 16.69 16.25
CA ILE A 159 -0.24 17.10 15.17
C ILE A 159 -1.65 17.23 15.71
N GLU A 160 -2.12 18.45 15.81
CA GLU A 160 -3.45 18.81 16.30
C GLU A 160 -4.44 19.04 15.14
N GLY A 161 -5.74 19.07 15.47
CA GLY A 161 -6.81 19.45 14.54
C GLY A 161 -7.18 18.37 13.52
N GLN A 162 -6.69 17.16 13.71
CA GLN A 162 -7.05 16.02 12.87
C GLN A 162 -8.41 15.45 13.28
N HIS A 163 -9.12 14.84 12.32
CA HIS A 163 -10.39 14.17 12.56
C HIS A 163 -10.34 12.76 11.98
N SER A 164 -10.96 11.81 12.67
CA SER A 164 -11.12 10.45 12.18
C SER A 164 -11.97 10.42 10.91
N SER A 165 -11.48 9.81 9.84
CA SER A 165 -12.28 9.54 8.65
C SER A 165 -13.36 8.47 8.90
N MET A 166 -13.22 7.68 9.95
CA MET A 166 -14.19 6.63 10.33
C MET A 166 -15.32 7.17 11.20
N THR A 167 -15.02 8.03 12.19
CA THR A 167 -16.00 8.46 13.22
C THR A 167 -16.27 9.97 13.19
N GLY A 168 -15.40 10.77 12.58
CA GLY A 168 -15.45 12.23 12.62
C GLY A 168 -15.01 12.83 13.96
N GLU A 169 -14.54 12.02 14.90
CA GLU A 169 -14.01 12.49 16.20
C GLU A 169 -12.64 13.15 16.02
N SER A 170 -12.31 14.04 16.95
CA SER A 170 -10.98 14.67 16.95
C SER A 170 -9.92 13.65 17.35
N LEU A 171 -8.83 13.61 16.60
CA LEU A 171 -7.66 12.79 16.85
C LEU A 171 -6.43 13.67 17.09
N SER A 172 -5.47 13.13 17.83
CA SER A 172 -4.11 13.66 17.91
C SER A 172 -3.12 12.57 17.53
N PHE A 173 -2.10 12.98 16.79
CA PHE A 173 -1.02 12.12 16.34
C PHE A 173 0.32 12.76 16.71
N THR A 174 1.32 11.94 16.92
CA THR A 174 2.70 12.41 17.05
C THR A 174 3.54 11.62 16.04
N LEU A 175 4.01 12.29 14.99
CA LEU A 175 4.95 11.71 14.05
C LEU A 175 6.36 12.08 14.51
N GLY A 176 7.19 11.08 14.79
CA GLY A 176 8.59 11.30 15.15
C GLY A 176 9.41 11.86 13.98
N GLU A 177 10.59 12.39 14.29
CA GLU A 177 11.50 12.96 13.30
C GLU A 177 12.43 11.90 12.67
N ALA A 178 12.71 10.82 13.41
CA ALA A 178 13.59 9.75 12.95
C ALA A 178 12.78 8.58 12.38
N VAL A 179 12.83 8.40 11.06
CA VAL A 179 12.21 7.26 10.41
C VAL A 179 13.08 6.03 10.60
N SER A 180 12.54 5.01 11.26
CA SER A 180 13.21 3.74 11.55
C SER A 180 12.97 2.66 10.51
N ASP A 181 11.80 2.65 9.88
CA ASP A 181 11.45 1.72 8.82
C ASP A 181 10.53 2.38 7.79
N VAL A 182 10.62 1.90 6.56
CA VAL A 182 9.70 2.23 5.47
C VAL A 182 9.12 0.94 4.94
N ILE A 183 7.81 0.86 4.91
CA ILE A 183 7.09 -0.35 4.53
C ILE A 183 6.21 -0.11 3.30
N SER A 184 5.97 -1.16 2.54
CA SER A 184 4.86 -1.26 1.60
C SER A 184 3.84 -2.27 2.10
N PHE A 185 2.58 -2.13 1.70
CA PHE A 185 1.51 -3.01 2.13
C PHE A 185 0.31 -2.98 1.19
N LYS A 186 -0.56 -3.96 1.32
CA LYS A 186 -1.90 -3.98 0.73
C LYS A 186 -2.95 -3.65 1.78
N LEU A 187 -4.09 -3.16 1.32
CA LEU A 187 -5.25 -2.87 2.13
C LEU A 187 -6.43 -3.71 1.66
N ASP A 188 -6.97 -4.52 2.55
CA ASP A 188 -8.12 -5.38 2.28
C ASP A 188 -9.33 -4.89 3.09
N SER A 189 -10.35 -4.36 2.40
CA SER A 189 -11.57 -3.88 3.03
C SER A 189 -12.51 -5.05 3.33
N VAL A 190 -12.95 -5.16 4.59
CA VAL A 190 -13.92 -6.13 5.05
C VAL A 190 -15.28 -5.48 5.19
N PHE A 191 -16.26 -5.98 4.47
CA PHE A 191 -17.63 -5.46 4.48
C PHE A 191 -18.58 -6.47 5.13
N GLY A 192 -19.45 -5.98 6.00
CA GLY A 192 -20.56 -6.70 6.58
C GLY A 192 -21.91 -6.20 6.08
N ASP A 193 -22.97 -6.58 6.78
CA ASP A 193 -24.35 -6.23 6.42
C ASP A 193 -24.62 -4.71 6.53
N ASP A 194 -23.93 -4.04 7.45
CA ASP A 194 -24.10 -2.62 7.77
C ASP A 194 -23.05 -1.69 7.07
N GLY A 195 -22.14 -2.23 6.28
CA GLY A 195 -21.11 -1.48 5.55
C GLY A 195 -19.69 -1.95 5.83
N LEU A 196 -18.71 -1.03 5.81
CA LEU A 196 -17.31 -1.31 6.09
C LEU A 196 -17.13 -1.65 7.58
N GLU A 197 -16.59 -2.83 7.88
CA GLU A 197 -16.31 -3.31 9.25
C GLU A 197 -14.85 -3.18 9.63
N ALA A 198 -13.94 -3.34 8.67
CA ALA A 198 -12.50 -3.22 8.89
C ALA A 198 -11.75 -2.90 7.60
N VAL A 199 -10.54 -2.37 7.75
CA VAL A 199 -9.52 -2.32 6.70
C VAL A 199 -8.29 -3.01 7.24
N CYS A 200 -7.96 -4.17 6.66
CA CYS A 200 -6.85 -5.00 7.09
C CYS A 200 -5.59 -4.66 6.30
N VAL A 201 -4.45 -4.68 6.97
CA VAL A 201 -3.14 -4.39 6.41
C VAL A 201 -2.43 -5.71 6.17
N THR A 202 -2.22 -6.05 4.91
CA THR A 202 -1.68 -7.35 4.48
C THR A 202 -0.43 -7.18 3.62
N ASP A 203 0.32 -8.25 3.38
CA ASP A 203 1.51 -8.28 2.52
C ASP A 203 2.53 -7.17 2.87
N ILE A 204 2.78 -6.97 4.17
CA ILE A 204 3.71 -5.95 4.67
C ILE A 204 5.14 -6.35 4.32
N ARG A 205 5.89 -5.42 3.69
CA ARG A 205 7.30 -5.60 3.31
C ARG A 205 8.09 -4.37 3.72
N SER A 206 9.23 -4.55 4.39
CA SER A 206 10.17 -3.45 4.67
C SER A 206 11.00 -3.10 3.45
N ALA A 207 11.41 -1.84 3.35
CA ALA A 207 12.35 -1.36 2.35
C ALA A 207 13.72 -2.06 2.51
N GLU A 208 14.44 -2.26 1.40
CA GLU A 208 15.77 -2.85 1.44
C GLU A 208 16.81 -1.89 2.06
N GLU A 209 16.65 -0.59 1.83
CA GLU A 209 17.51 0.46 2.38
C GLU A 209 16.69 1.68 2.83
N VAL A 210 16.94 2.14 4.07
CA VAL A 210 16.39 3.39 4.63
C VAL A 210 17.55 4.34 4.93
N VAL A 211 17.52 5.52 4.31
CA VAL A 211 18.56 6.54 4.44
C VAL A 211 17.96 7.83 4.98
N ASN A 212 18.25 8.15 6.23
CA ASN A 212 17.95 9.47 6.80
C ASN A 212 19.08 10.42 6.42
N LEU A 213 18.72 11.53 5.79
CA LEU A 213 19.66 12.57 5.35
C LEU A 213 19.57 13.75 6.32
N ASP A 214 20.75 14.21 6.82
CA ASP A 214 20.88 15.35 7.74
C ASP A 214 20.80 16.70 6.97
#